data_4773e040208667e642bd2a35eeff959b
#
_entry.id   4773e040208667e642bd2a35eeff959b
#
_cell.length_a   1.000
_cell.length_b   1.000
_cell.length_c   1.000
_cell.angle_alpha   90.00
_cell.angle_beta   90.00
_cell.angle_gamma   90.00
#
_symmetry.space_group_name_H-M   'P 1'
#
loop_
_entity.id
_entity.type
_entity.pdbx_description
1 polymer ?
#
loop_
_entity_poly.entity_id
_entity_poly.type
_entity_poly.pdbx_seq_one_letter_code
_entity_poly.pdbx_strand_id
1 'polypeptide(L)'
;MQIPTDAVLLRIFIGENDRFENHPLYEAIVLKAREMHLGGATVLRGPMGFGHSSRLHTAKLLRLSEDLPFIVEIVDSEEKINQFLPVLDTMIGSGLVTIENIKVLQYGVKS
;
A
#
# COMPACT_ATOMS: atom_id res chain seq x y z
N MET A 1 -12.38 -7.98 -14.00
CA MET A 1 -12.59 -6.55 -13.76
C MET A 1 -11.69 -5.73 -14.66
N GLN A 2 -12.23 -4.68 -15.22
CA GLN A 2 -11.43 -3.79 -16.06
C GLN A 2 -11.14 -2.51 -15.33
N ILE A 3 -9.90 -2.04 -15.45
CA ILE A 3 -9.51 -0.74 -14.96
C ILE A 3 -9.55 0.22 -16.15
N PRO A 4 -10.17 1.39 -16.03
CA PRO A 4 -10.19 2.34 -17.14
C PRO A 4 -8.79 2.83 -17.49
N THR A 5 -8.62 3.36 -18.72
CA THR A 5 -7.33 3.88 -19.15
C THR A 5 -6.80 4.92 -18.18
N ASP A 6 -7.67 5.82 -17.73
CA ASP A 6 -7.29 6.77 -16.68
C ASP A 6 -7.56 6.12 -15.34
N ALA A 7 -6.56 6.13 -14.48
CA ALA A 7 -6.65 5.48 -13.19
C ALA A 7 -5.85 6.25 -12.15
N VAL A 8 -5.88 5.77 -10.92
CA VAL A 8 -5.17 6.38 -9.81
C VAL A 8 -4.25 5.34 -9.20
N LEU A 9 -3.03 5.74 -8.93
CA LEU A 9 -2.08 4.94 -8.18
C LEU A 9 -2.09 5.43 -6.73
N LEU A 10 -2.46 4.53 -5.84
CA LEU A 10 -2.44 4.77 -4.40
C LEU A 10 -1.18 4.11 -3.85
N ARG A 11 -0.36 4.90 -3.16
CA ARG A 11 0.82 4.36 -2.46
C ARG A 11 0.69 4.61 -0.98
N ILE A 12 0.95 3.56 -0.21
CA ILE A 12 0.84 3.59 1.24
C ILE A 12 2.20 3.19 1.81
N PHE A 13 2.87 4.15 2.46
CA PHE A 13 4.20 3.94 3.02
C PHE A 13 4.04 3.70 4.52
N ILE A 14 4.37 2.49 4.96
CA ILE A 14 4.23 2.07 6.35
C ILE A 14 5.48 1.28 6.75
N GLY A 15 5.55 0.90 8.02
CA GLY A 15 6.64 0.07 8.50
C GLY A 15 6.26 -1.40 8.49
N GLU A 16 7.24 -2.25 8.36
CA GLU A 16 7.04 -3.70 8.35
C GLU A 16 6.35 -4.18 9.63
N ASN A 17 6.68 -3.57 10.76
CA ASN A 17 6.15 -3.99 12.06
C ASN A 17 4.86 -3.29 12.46
N ASP A 18 4.33 -2.43 11.62
CA ASP A 18 3.05 -1.79 11.92
C ASP A 18 1.95 -2.84 11.97
N ARG A 19 1.02 -2.67 12.91
CA ARG A 19 -0.01 -3.66 13.19
C ARG A 19 -1.40 -3.04 13.09
N PHE A 20 -2.37 -3.89 12.78
CA PHE A 20 -3.78 -3.54 12.82
C PHE A 20 -4.53 -4.76 13.36
N GLU A 21 -5.13 -4.62 14.54
CA GLU A 21 -5.93 -5.69 15.16
C GLU A 21 -5.20 -7.04 15.16
N ASN A 22 -4.00 -7.07 15.68
CA ASN A 22 -3.20 -8.30 15.79
C ASN A 22 -2.71 -8.88 14.46
N HIS A 23 -2.81 -8.11 13.38
CA HIS A 23 -2.30 -8.52 12.08
C HIS A 23 -1.23 -7.54 11.60
N PRO A 24 -0.29 -7.99 10.78
CA PRO A 24 0.59 -7.04 10.11
C PRO A 24 -0.25 -6.05 9.31
N LEU A 25 0.04 -4.77 9.44
CA LEU A 25 -0.77 -3.75 8.79
C LEU A 25 -0.79 -3.91 7.27
N TYR A 26 0.38 -4.19 6.66
CA TYR A 26 0.44 -4.33 5.21
C TYR A 26 -0.47 -5.47 4.74
N GLU A 27 -0.52 -6.56 5.49
CA GLU A 27 -1.36 -7.69 5.15
C GLU A 27 -2.84 -7.34 5.29
N ALA A 28 -3.19 -6.65 6.38
CA ALA A 28 -4.56 -6.22 6.61
C ALA A 28 -5.05 -5.29 5.48
N ILE A 29 -4.18 -4.40 5.02
CA ILE A 29 -4.53 -3.50 3.92
C ILE A 29 -4.79 -4.27 2.63
N VAL A 30 -3.92 -5.21 2.31
CA VAL A 30 -4.07 -6.02 1.09
C VAL A 30 -5.36 -6.83 1.13
N LEU A 31 -5.64 -7.45 2.27
CA LEU A 31 -6.85 -8.25 2.41
C LEU A 31 -8.11 -7.37 2.32
N LYS A 32 -8.06 -6.17 2.88
CA LYS A 32 -9.20 -5.25 2.79
C LYS A 32 -9.41 -4.77 1.35
N ALA A 33 -8.34 -4.49 0.64
CA ALA A 33 -8.43 -4.09 -0.76
C ALA A 33 -9.07 -5.22 -1.59
N ARG A 34 -8.69 -6.45 -1.32
CA ARG A 34 -9.26 -7.61 -2.00
C ARG A 34 -10.74 -7.75 -1.66
N GLU A 35 -11.08 -7.60 -0.39
CA GLU A 35 -12.47 -7.68 0.05
C GLU A 35 -13.34 -6.64 -0.64
N MET A 36 -12.80 -5.45 -0.86
CA MET A 36 -13.52 -4.36 -1.51
C MET A 36 -13.41 -4.40 -3.03
N HIS A 37 -12.86 -5.48 -3.57
CA HIS A 37 -12.78 -5.72 -5.02
C HIS A 37 -11.96 -4.70 -5.79
N LEU A 38 -10.91 -4.20 -5.18
CA LEU A 38 -9.95 -3.37 -5.91
C LEU A 38 -9.19 -4.24 -6.91
N GLY A 39 -8.65 -3.61 -7.94
CA GLY A 39 -8.07 -4.32 -9.08
C GLY A 39 -6.82 -5.12 -8.78
N GLY A 40 -6.15 -4.81 -7.69
CA GLY A 40 -4.94 -5.53 -7.29
C GLY A 40 -4.16 -4.72 -6.29
N ALA A 41 -3.25 -5.37 -5.60
CA ALA A 41 -2.37 -4.72 -4.65
C ALA A 41 -1.02 -5.41 -4.68
N THR A 42 0.04 -4.61 -4.57
CA THR A 42 1.40 -5.12 -4.56
C THR A 42 2.10 -4.54 -3.34
N VAL A 43 2.85 -5.39 -2.63
CA VAL A 43 3.63 -4.93 -1.50
C VAL A 43 5.10 -4.97 -1.88
N LEU A 44 5.78 -3.84 -1.69
CA LEU A 44 7.21 -3.72 -1.91
C LEU A 44 7.88 -3.49 -0.57
N ARG A 45 9.03 -4.10 -0.38
CA ARG A 45 9.81 -3.96 0.84
C ARG A 45 11.06 -3.17 0.52
N GLY A 46 11.21 -2.02 1.17
CA GLY A 46 12.39 -1.20 0.97
C GLY A 46 13.57 -1.74 1.78
N PRO A 47 14.79 -1.70 1.24
CA PRO A 47 15.94 -2.15 1.98
C PRO A 47 16.41 -1.16 3.03
N MET A 48 15.92 0.09 2.98
CA MET A 48 16.35 1.15 3.88
C MET A 48 15.36 2.29 3.80
N GLY A 49 15.15 2.99 4.90
CA GLY A 49 14.33 4.18 4.90
C GLY A 49 14.01 4.65 6.30
N PHE A 50 13.48 5.86 6.40
CA PHE A 50 12.93 6.36 7.64
C PHE A 50 11.74 7.24 7.30
N GLY A 51 10.83 7.35 8.25
CA GLY A 51 9.63 8.15 8.05
C GLY A 51 9.43 9.12 9.19
N HIS A 52 8.17 9.43 9.45
CA HIS A 52 7.75 10.42 10.43
C HIS A 52 8.35 10.15 11.82
N SER A 53 8.54 8.88 12.18
CA SER A 53 9.12 8.53 13.48
C SER A 53 10.61 8.82 13.55
N SER A 54 11.25 9.20 12.47
CA SER A 54 12.67 9.56 12.38
C SER A 54 13.62 8.41 12.66
N ARG A 55 13.16 7.18 12.62
CA ARG A 55 14.03 6.03 12.79
C ARG A 55 14.51 5.57 11.42
N LEU A 56 15.81 5.35 11.32
CA LEU A 56 16.41 4.83 10.10
C LEU A 56 16.37 3.30 10.19
N HIS A 57 15.78 2.68 9.18
CA HIS A 57 15.67 1.24 9.09
C HIS A 57 16.42 0.74 7.86
N THR A 58 17.28 -0.22 8.06
CA THR A 58 18.04 -0.81 6.97
C THR A 58 18.40 -2.25 7.32
N ALA A 59 18.35 -3.11 6.32
CA ALA A 59 18.70 -4.51 6.50
C ALA A 59 20.18 -4.70 6.83
N LYS A 60 21.02 -3.73 6.47
CA LYS A 60 22.45 -3.83 6.77
C LYS A 60 22.77 -3.65 8.25
N LEU A 61 22.03 -2.77 8.91
CA LEU A 61 22.27 -2.46 10.31
C LEU A 61 21.55 -3.39 11.26
N LEU A 62 20.41 -3.87 10.84
CA LEU A 62 19.56 -4.69 11.70
C LEU A 62 19.43 -6.07 11.09
N ARG A 63 19.81 -7.06 11.85
CA ARG A 63 19.76 -8.42 11.37
C ARG A 63 18.66 -9.25 12.00
N LEU A 64 18.09 -8.78 13.09
CA LEU A 64 17.16 -9.59 13.84
C LEU A 64 15.74 -9.07 13.83
N SER A 65 15.56 -7.78 13.91
CA SER A 65 14.22 -7.23 13.99
C SER A 65 14.20 -5.92 13.27
N GLU A 66 14.20 -6.00 11.98
CA GLU A 66 14.08 -4.82 11.16
C GLU A 66 12.64 -4.37 11.13
N ASP A 67 12.47 -3.06 11.12
CA ASP A 67 11.21 -2.46 10.79
C ASP A 67 11.43 -1.73 9.48
N LEU A 68 11.56 -2.50 8.43
CA LEU A 68 11.85 -1.95 7.10
C LEU A 68 10.63 -1.25 6.53
N PRO A 69 10.84 -0.28 5.65
CA PRO A 69 9.70 0.37 5.01
C PRO A 69 9.01 -0.56 4.04
N PHE A 70 7.68 -0.58 4.13
CA PHE A 70 6.84 -1.30 3.19
C PHE A 70 6.02 -0.29 2.41
N ILE A 71 5.83 -0.57 1.13
CA ILE A 71 5.02 0.26 0.26
C ILE A 71 3.94 -0.64 -0.33
N VAL A 72 2.68 -0.29 -0.07
CA VAL A 72 1.56 -0.98 -0.69
C VAL A 72 1.08 -0.12 -1.85
N GLU A 73 1.04 -0.70 -3.04
CA GLU A 73 0.59 -0.01 -4.25
C GLU A 73 -0.69 -0.62 -4.75
N ILE A 74 -1.66 0.21 -5.01
CA ILE A 74 -2.96 -0.20 -5.54
C ILE A 74 -3.32 0.72 -6.70
N VAL A 75 -3.71 0.12 -7.82
CA VAL A 75 -4.15 0.88 -8.99
C VAL A 75 -5.61 0.53 -9.26
N ASP A 76 -6.44 1.54 -9.34
CA ASP A 76 -7.85 1.36 -9.71
C ASP A 76 -8.41 2.69 -10.19
N SER A 77 -9.69 2.69 -10.52
CA SER A 77 -10.37 3.92 -10.89
C SER A 77 -10.40 4.89 -9.72
N GLU A 78 -10.51 6.18 -10.03
CA GLU A 78 -10.60 7.20 -9.01
C GLU A 78 -11.77 6.92 -8.06
N GLU A 79 -12.90 6.51 -8.61
CA GLU A 79 -14.08 6.21 -7.81
C GLU A 79 -13.80 5.13 -6.77
N LYS A 80 -13.18 4.03 -7.20
CA LYS A 80 -12.91 2.93 -6.26
C LYS A 80 -11.86 3.28 -5.24
N ILE A 81 -10.83 4.01 -5.66
CA ILE A 81 -9.82 4.48 -4.70
C ILE A 81 -10.46 5.39 -3.67
N ASN A 82 -11.34 6.32 -4.13
CA ASN A 82 -12.01 7.23 -3.19
C ASN A 82 -12.92 6.50 -2.21
N GLN A 83 -13.49 5.38 -2.61
CA GLN A 83 -14.29 4.55 -1.70
C GLN A 83 -13.42 3.83 -0.67
N PHE A 84 -12.19 3.51 -1.06
CA PHE A 84 -11.26 2.80 -0.20
C PHE A 84 -10.59 3.71 0.84
N LEU A 85 -10.35 4.97 0.50
CA LEU A 85 -9.60 5.88 1.37
C LEU A 85 -10.19 6.02 2.78
N PRO A 86 -11.51 6.18 2.97
CA PRO A 86 -12.05 6.27 4.33
C PRO A 86 -11.83 5.00 5.14
N VAL A 87 -11.86 3.85 4.48
CA VAL A 87 -11.62 2.56 5.16
C VAL A 87 -10.14 2.49 5.55
N LEU A 88 -9.26 2.83 4.64
CA LEU A 88 -7.83 2.86 4.90
C LEU A 88 -7.51 3.77 6.08
N ASP A 89 -8.16 4.93 6.14
CA ASP A 89 -7.93 5.89 7.20
C ASP A 89 -8.21 5.31 8.60
N THR A 90 -9.14 4.38 8.70
CA THR A 90 -9.42 3.73 9.98
C THR A 90 -8.36 2.71 10.37
N MET A 91 -7.51 2.32 9.45
CA MET A 91 -6.51 1.28 9.68
C MET A 91 -5.12 1.82 9.97
N ILE A 92 -4.81 3.01 9.45
CA ILE A 92 -3.46 3.58 9.54
C ILE A 92 -3.38 4.56 10.70
N GLY A 93 -2.46 4.29 11.64
CA GLY A 93 -2.18 5.23 12.71
C GLY A 93 -1.11 6.23 12.33
N SER A 94 -0.15 5.80 11.51
CA SER A 94 0.97 6.63 11.08
C SER A 94 1.48 6.10 9.75
N GLY A 95 1.92 7.00 8.91
CA GLY A 95 2.43 6.63 7.61
C GLY A 95 2.26 7.76 6.63
N LEU A 96 2.58 7.47 5.37
CA LEU A 96 2.42 8.41 4.28
C LEU A 96 1.53 7.77 3.23
N VAL A 97 0.49 8.49 2.83
CA VAL A 97 -0.42 8.00 1.80
C VAL A 97 -0.43 9.03 0.67
N THR A 98 -0.17 8.57 -0.54
CA THR A 98 -0.14 9.44 -1.70
C THR A 98 -1.01 8.87 -2.80
N ILE A 99 -1.54 9.75 -3.64
CA ILE A 99 -2.24 9.34 -4.85
C ILE A 99 -1.66 10.09 -6.05
N GLU A 100 -1.73 9.44 -7.19
CA GLU A 100 -1.16 9.98 -8.41
C GLU A 100 -2.03 9.55 -9.59
N ASN A 101 -2.32 10.47 -10.49
CA ASN A 101 -3.08 10.13 -11.69
C ASN A 101 -2.15 9.43 -12.67
N ILE A 102 -2.60 8.30 -13.16
CA ILE A 102 -1.82 7.50 -14.11
C ILE A 102 -2.71 7.01 -15.25
N LYS A 103 -2.08 6.41 -16.25
CA LYS A 103 -2.79 5.74 -17.31
C LYS A 103 -2.42 4.27 -17.30
N VAL A 104 -3.43 3.43 -17.40
CA VAL A 104 -3.25 1.98 -17.48
C VAL A 104 -3.29 1.59 -18.95
N LEU A 105 -2.23 0.96 -19.43
CA LEU A 105 -2.13 0.50 -20.81
C LEU A 105 -2.68 -0.91 -20.99
N GLN A 106 -2.62 -1.70 -19.95
CA GLN A 106 -3.13 -3.08 -19.98
C GLN A 106 -3.40 -3.53 -18.56
N TYR A 107 -4.48 -4.26 -18.38
CA TYR A 107 -4.82 -4.90 -17.11
C TYR A 107 -5.45 -6.25 -17.41
N GLY A 108 -4.95 -7.29 -16.73
CA GLY A 108 -5.47 -8.63 -16.89
C GLY A 108 -4.93 -9.33 -18.12
N VAL A 109 -5.70 -10.28 -18.59
CA VAL A 109 -5.29 -11.11 -19.73
C VAL A 109 -5.65 -10.40 -21.02
N LYS A 110 -4.68 -10.35 -21.94
CA LYS A 110 -4.89 -9.78 -23.25
C LYS A 110 -5.66 -10.78 -24.09
N SER A 111 -6.72 -10.35 -24.70
CA SER A 111 -7.53 -11.23 -25.55
C SER A 111 -7.23 -11.04 -27.03
#